data_08ea62f190672eb0ce10ce371f9666cf
#
_entry.id   08ea62f190672eb0ce10ce371f9666cf
#
_cell.length_a   1.000
_cell.length_b   1.000
_cell.length_c   1.000
_cell.angle_alpha   90.00
_cell.angle_beta   90.00
_cell.angle_gamma   90.00
#
_symmetry.space_group_name_H-M   'P 1'
#
loop_
_entity.id
_entity.type
_entity.pdbx_description
1 polymer ?
#
loop_
_entity_poly.entity_id
_entity_poly.type
_entity_poly.pdbx_seq_one_letter_code
_entity_poly.pdbx_strand_id
1 'polypeptide(L)'
;MKNTKYNLASDSWGEEEIFAINDVIKSNQFTMGPKVKKFEEEFADYFKSDYAIMVNSGSSANLLMIASLFYSNDYDLKKGDEVIVPAVSWSTTYYPVNQYGLKLVFVDIDRNTLNIDPKEVIKAINQKTKLIFAVNLLGNPSDLEDLKSICKKNEIILIEDNCESLGAKYHDRYTGTCGLMGSFSFFFSHHMQTM
;
A
#
# COMPACT_ATOMS: atom_id res chain seq x y z
N MET A 1 17.47 -10.42 -34.86
CA MET A 1 16.49 -10.00 -33.84
C MET A 1 17.08 -8.84 -33.07
N LYS A 2 16.44 -7.65 -33.07
CA LYS A 2 16.89 -6.53 -32.23
C LYS A 2 16.73 -6.97 -30.77
N ASN A 3 17.84 -6.94 -30.00
CA ASN A 3 17.79 -7.15 -28.56
C ASN A 3 16.90 -6.04 -27.94
N THR A 4 15.65 -6.34 -27.69
CA THR A 4 14.75 -5.44 -26.97
C THR A 4 15.14 -5.51 -25.50
N LYS A 5 15.84 -4.51 -25.00
CA LYS A 5 16.08 -4.38 -23.57
C LYS A 5 14.77 -3.93 -22.90
N TYR A 6 14.27 -4.71 -21.98
CA TYR A 6 13.22 -4.29 -21.07
C TYR A 6 13.86 -3.48 -19.94
N ASN A 7 13.60 -2.18 -19.90
CA ASN A 7 14.05 -1.33 -18.82
C ASN A 7 13.11 -1.47 -17.62
N LEU A 8 13.63 -1.30 -16.42
CA LEU A 8 12.82 -1.28 -15.18
C LEU A 8 11.81 -0.12 -15.19
N ALA A 9 12.20 1.00 -15.78
CA ALA A 9 11.33 2.16 -15.96
C ALA A 9 11.63 2.83 -17.31
N SER A 10 10.67 3.60 -17.78
CA SER A 10 10.82 4.54 -18.89
C SER A 10 10.55 5.96 -18.39
N ASP A 11 11.33 6.90 -18.86
CA ASP A 11 11.11 8.31 -18.57
C ASP A 11 9.85 8.78 -19.29
N SER A 12 8.91 9.34 -18.54
CA SER A 12 7.66 9.91 -19.05
C SER A 12 7.55 11.42 -18.79
N TRP A 13 8.64 12.02 -18.25
CA TRP A 13 8.64 13.43 -17.91
C TRP A 13 8.76 14.32 -19.14
N GLY A 14 7.97 15.40 -19.13
CA GLY A 14 7.98 16.46 -20.13
C GLY A 14 8.36 17.81 -19.51
N GLU A 15 8.04 18.87 -20.25
CA GLU A 15 8.30 20.24 -19.82
C GLU A 15 7.44 20.63 -18.61
N GLU A 16 6.27 20.03 -18.46
CA GLU A 16 5.33 20.32 -17.37
C GLU A 16 5.89 19.91 -16.00
N GLU A 17 6.49 18.71 -15.91
CA GLU A 17 7.14 18.23 -14.69
C GLU A 17 8.36 19.09 -14.34
N ILE A 18 9.19 19.41 -15.33
CA ILE A 18 10.36 20.30 -15.14
C ILE A 18 9.93 21.69 -14.68
N PHE A 19 8.84 22.23 -15.26
CA PHE A 19 8.29 23.51 -14.83
C PHE A 19 7.80 23.44 -13.38
N ALA A 20 7.07 22.41 -13.00
CA ALA A 20 6.55 22.24 -11.64
C ALA A 20 7.68 22.15 -10.60
N ILE A 21 8.78 21.45 -10.94
CA ILE A 21 9.96 21.35 -10.07
C ILE A 21 10.62 22.74 -9.90
N ASN A 22 10.83 23.46 -11.01
CA ASN A 22 11.40 24.81 -10.97
C ASN A 22 10.54 25.78 -10.16
N ASP A 23 9.22 25.63 -10.20
CA ASP A 23 8.30 26.44 -9.40
C ASP A 23 8.47 26.18 -7.91
N VAL A 24 8.67 24.91 -7.50
CA VAL A 24 9.00 24.56 -6.11
C VAL A 24 10.35 25.15 -5.70
N ILE A 25 11.37 25.06 -6.55
CA ILE A 25 12.69 25.64 -6.28
C ILE A 25 12.59 27.15 -6.06
N LYS A 26 11.85 27.85 -6.91
CA LYS A 26 11.63 29.31 -6.78
C LYS A 26 10.86 29.70 -5.51
N SER A 27 9.96 28.85 -5.06
CA SER A 27 9.19 29.08 -3.83
C SER A 27 10.04 28.98 -2.56
N ASN A 28 11.22 28.37 -2.63
CA ASN A 28 12.10 28.05 -1.51
C ASN A 28 11.43 27.23 -0.40
N GLN A 29 10.35 26.48 -0.74
CA GLN A 29 9.60 25.63 0.20
C GLN A 29 9.63 24.17 -0.26
N PHE A 30 10.58 23.41 0.25
CA PHE A 30 10.95 22.08 -0.25
C PHE A 30 10.28 20.94 0.50
N THR A 31 9.55 21.20 1.57
CA THR A 31 8.92 20.16 2.39
C THR A 31 7.65 20.67 3.06
N MET A 32 6.67 19.81 3.27
CA MET A 32 5.42 20.06 4.00
C MET A 32 4.72 21.38 3.61
N GLY A 33 4.84 21.75 2.32
CA GLY A 33 4.34 23.01 1.80
C GLY A 33 2.96 22.91 1.13
N PRO A 34 2.50 24.01 0.50
CA PRO A 34 1.20 24.06 -0.17
C PRO A 34 1.01 23.01 -1.26
N LYS A 35 2.09 22.61 -1.93
CA LYS A 35 2.04 21.57 -2.98
C LYS A 35 1.73 20.20 -2.38
N VAL A 36 2.32 19.87 -1.22
CA VAL A 36 2.02 18.62 -0.50
C VAL A 36 0.56 18.61 -0.04
N LYS A 37 0.10 19.67 0.61
CA LYS A 37 -1.29 19.79 1.05
C LYS A 37 -2.28 19.64 -0.10
N LYS A 38 -2.03 20.33 -1.21
CA LYS A 38 -2.86 20.23 -2.41
C LYS A 38 -2.88 18.81 -2.95
N PHE A 39 -1.72 18.14 -3.01
CA PHE A 39 -1.63 16.76 -3.44
C PHE A 39 -2.47 15.83 -2.53
N GLU A 40 -2.35 15.96 -1.21
CA GLU A 40 -3.10 15.14 -0.25
C GLU A 40 -4.62 15.33 -0.42
N GLU A 41 -5.08 16.56 -0.58
CA GLU A 41 -6.49 16.89 -0.81
C GLU A 41 -7.01 16.31 -2.14
N GLU A 42 -6.29 16.52 -3.24
CA GLU A 42 -6.68 16.03 -4.56
C GLU A 42 -6.59 14.51 -4.67
N PHE A 43 -5.60 13.90 -4.04
CA PHE A 43 -5.45 12.44 -3.99
C PHE A 43 -6.60 11.80 -3.20
N ALA A 44 -6.92 12.33 -2.03
CA ALA A 44 -8.03 11.84 -1.22
C ALA A 44 -9.37 11.95 -2.00
N ASP A 45 -9.62 13.09 -2.66
CA ASP A 45 -10.83 13.26 -3.48
C ASP A 45 -10.89 12.31 -4.67
N TYR A 46 -9.77 12.14 -5.39
CA TYR A 46 -9.71 11.26 -6.55
C TYR A 46 -9.97 9.80 -6.19
N PHE A 47 -9.33 9.30 -5.14
CA PHE A 47 -9.46 7.92 -4.68
C PHE A 47 -10.67 7.68 -3.77
N LYS A 48 -11.43 8.74 -3.44
CA LYS A 48 -12.61 8.68 -2.55
C LYS A 48 -12.27 8.12 -1.17
N SER A 49 -11.11 8.52 -0.64
CA SER A 49 -10.71 8.28 0.74
C SER A 49 -10.97 9.52 1.60
N ASP A 50 -11.14 9.33 2.91
CA ASP A 50 -11.36 10.45 3.83
C ASP A 50 -10.13 11.35 3.94
N TYR A 51 -8.93 10.75 3.89
CA TYR A 51 -7.65 11.44 4.03
C TYR A 51 -6.59 10.80 3.15
N ALA A 52 -5.58 11.58 2.79
CA ALA A 52 -4.30 11.13 2.27
C ALA A 52 -3.17 11.83 3.01
N ILE A 53 -2.08 11.14 3.26
CA ILE A 53 -0.89 11.67 3.94
C ILE A 53 0.33 11.32 3.11
N MET A 54 1.06 12.36 2.68
CA MET A 54 2.26 12.17 1.90
C MET A 54 3.47 11.90 2.79
N VAL A 55 4.22 10.88 2.41
CA VAL A 55 5.50 10.51 3.02
C VAL A 55 6.56 10.34 1.92
N ASN A 56 7.81 10.15 2.31
CA ASN A 56 8.94 10.13 1.37
C ASN A 56 9.04 8.87 0.50
N SER A 57 8.29 7.81 0.79
CA SER A 57 8.28 6.57 0.00
C SER A 57 7.11 5.66 0.37
N GLY A 58 6.77 4.71 -0.52
CA GLY A 58 5.82 3.64 -0.22
C GLY A 58 6.27 2.76 0.96
N SER A 59 7.56 2.56 1.13
CA SER A 59 8.12 1.85 2.29
C SER A 59 7.82 2.58 3.60
N SER A 60 7.95 3.89 3.61
CA SER A 60 7.58 4.72 4.77
C SER A 60 6.07 4.76 4.99
N ALA A 61 5.27 4.71 3.93
CA ALA A 61 3.83 4.58 4.03
C ALA A 61 3.43 3.27 4.73
N ASN A 62 4.01 2.14 4.32
CA ASN A 62 3.81 0.85 4.97
C ASN A 62 4.21 0.89 6.47
N LEU A 63 5.36 1.50 6.77
CA LEU A 63 5.81 1.66 8.14
C LEU A 63 4.85 2.52 8.97
N LEU A 64 4.37 3.63 8.40
CA LEU A 64 3.44 4.53 9.07
C LEU A 64 2.08 3.88 9.34
N MET A 65 1.55 3.06 8.41
CA MET A 65 0.32 2.31 8.63
C MET A 65 0.43 1.37 9.84
N ILE A 66 1.50 0.58 9.92
CA ILE A 66 1.74 -0.31 11.08
C ILE A 66 1.95 0.51 12.35
N ALA A 67 2.72 1.60 12.30
CA ALA A 67 2.95 2.47 13.43
C ALA A 67 1.65 3.07 13.97
N SER A 68 0.80 3.57 13.09
CA SER A 68 -0.48 4.18 13.47
C SER A 68 -1.39 3.19 14.18
N LEU A 69 -1.47 1.95 13.71
CA LEU A 69 -2.23 0.90 14.38
C LEU A 69 -1.62 0.50 15.74
N PHE A 70 -0.30 0.42 15.79
CA PHE A 70 0.42 -0.02 17.00
C PHE A 70 0.34 1.00 18.15
N TYR A 71 0.30 2.30 17.85
CA TYR A 71 0.23 3.37 18.83
C TYR A 71 -1.15 3.98 19.02
N SER A 72 -2.14 3.58 18.21
CA SER A 72 -3.52 4.03 18.39
C SER A 72 -4.15 3.37 19.62
N ASN A 73 -4.97 4.13 20.34
CA ASN A 73 -5.81 3.60 21.41
C ASN A 73 -7.06 2.89 20.90
N ASP A 74 -7.38 3.04 19.61
CA ASP A 74 -8.56 2.44 18.99
C ASP A 74 -8.35 0.97 18.59
N TYR A 75 -7.08 0.55 18.50
CA TYR A 75 -6.69 -0.79 18.07
C TYR A 75 -5.78 -1.44 19.09
N ASP A 76 -6.12 -2.66 19.54
CA ASP A 76 -5.33 -3.46 20.49
C ASP A 76 -4.27 -4.28 19.73
N LEU A 77 -3.36 -3.59 19.01
CA LEU A 77 -2.24 -4.22 18.31
C LEU A 77 -0.98 -4.13 19.16
N LYS A 78 -0.37 -5.26 19.50
CA LYS A 78 0.78 -5.33 20.40
C LYS A 78 1.83 -6.34 19.99
N LYS A 79 3.01 -6.23 20.56
CA LYS A 79 4.11 -7.18 20.29
C LYS A 79 3.65 -8.62 20.47
N GLY A 80 3.99 -9.46 19.50
CA GLY A 80 3.65 -10.88 19.49
C GLY A 80 2.33 -11.21 18.79
N ASP A 81 1.50 -10.22 18.47
CA ASP A 81 0.33 -10.40 17.62
C ASP A 81 0.74 -10.79 16.20
N GLU A 82 -0.12 -11.52 15.53
CA GLU A 82 0.16 -12.08 14.22
C GLU A 82 -0.48 -11.24 13.11
N VAL A 83 0.31 -11.04 12.06
CA VAL A 83 -0.08 -10.35 10.83
C VAL A 83 0.03 -11.33 9.67
N ILE A 84 -1.10 -11.62 9.03
CA ILE A 84 -1.13 -12.45 7.83
C ILE A 84 -0.70 -11.60 6.63
N VAL A 85 0.25 -12.13 5.86
CA VAL A 85 0.81 -11.50 4.66
C VAL A 85 0.94 -12.51 3.52
N PRO A 86 0.85 -12.11 2.24
CA PRO A 86 1.13 -13.02 1.13
C PRO A 86 2.61 -13.44 1.12
N ALA A 87 2.90 -14.66 0.68
CA ALA A 87 4.27 -15.15 0.55
C ALA A 87 5.06 -14.47 -0.59
N VAL A 88 4.35 -13.81 -1.51
CA VAL A 88 4.94 -13.05 -2.62
C VAL A 88 4.59 -11.58 -2.46
N SER A 89 5.60 -10.78 -2.16
CA SER A 89 5.54 -9.32 -2.11
C SER A 89 6.94 -8.73 -2.03
N TRP A 90 7.01 -7.41 -2.05
CA TRP A 90 8.23 -6.68 -1.79
C TRP A 90 8.57 -6.69 -0.29
N SER A 91 9.84 -6.73 0.05
CA SER A 91 10.28 -6.85 1.46
C SER A 91 9.78 -5.73 2.38
N THR A 92 9.49 -4.55 1.84
CA THR A 92 9.00 -3.41 2.61
C THR A 92 7.54 -3.53 3.06
N THR A 93 6.79 -4.53 2.58
CA THR A 93 5.51 -4.94 3.18
C THR A 93 5.75 -5.66 4.52
N TYR A 94 6.85 -6.41 4.64
CA TYR A 94 7.13 -7.27 5.79
C TYR A 94 7.93 -6.59 6.90
N TYR A 95 8.90 -5.73 6.54
CA TYR A 95 9.80 -5.09 7.50
C TYR A 95 9.07 -4.33 8.62
N PRO A 96 8.03 -3.53 8.36
CA PRO A 96 7.30 -2.84 9.41
C PRO A 96 6.71 -3.77 10.47
N VAL A 97 6.15 -4.89 10.02
CA VAL A 97 5.58 -5.91 10.91
C VAL A 97 6.66 -6.41 11.89
N ASN A 98 7.83 -6.78 11.37
CA ASN A 98 8.93 -7.27 12.20
C ASN A 98 9.52 -6.17 13.09
N GLN A 99 9.64 -4.93 12.59
CA GLN A 99 10.20 -3.80 13.35
C GLN A 99 9.39 -3.46 14.60
N TYR A 100 8.07 -3.63 14.55
CA TYR A 100 7.19 -3.42 15.71
C TYR A 100 7.07 -4.67 16.60
N GLY A 101 7.79 -5.75 16.29
CA GLY A 101 7.78 -6.99 17.07
C GLY A 101 6.50 -7.80 16.90
N LEU A 102 5.76 -7.55 15.84
CA LEU A 102 4.64 -8.37 15.37
C LEU A 102 5.20 -9.62 14.69
N LYS A 103 4.39 -10.65 14.56
CA LYS A 103 4.77 -11.91 13.92
C LYS A 103 4.18 -12.01 12.51
N LEU A 104 5.05 -12.20 11.54
CA LEU A 104 4.64 -12.50 10.17
C LEU A 104 4.08 -13.92 10.07
N VAL A 105 2.89 -14.06 9.53
CA VAL A 105 2.28 -15.32 9.15
C VAL A 105 2.11 -15.31 7.64
N PHE A 106 3.01 -16.00 6.95
CA PHE A 106 2.98 -16.08 5.49
C PHE A 106 1.92 -17.09 5.05
N VAL A 107 1.11 -16.69 4.09
CA VAL A 107 0.16 -17.57 3.40
C VAL A 107 0.45 -17.59 1.91
N ASP A 108 0.12 -18.69 1.26
CA ASP A 108 0.36 -18.83 -0.17
C ASP A 108 -0.55 -17.91 -0.99
N ILE A 109 -0.18 -17.73 -2.23
CA ILE A 109 -0.91 -16.93 -3.22
C ILE A 109 -1.73 -17.83 -4.14
N ASP A 110 -2.82 -17.28 -4.69
CA ASP A 110 -3.48 -17.90 -5.82
C ASP A 110 -2.62 -17.76 -7.09
N ARG A 111 -2.36 -18.88 -7.76
CA ARG A 111 -1.47 -18.95 -8.94
C ARG A 111 -1.98 -18.16 -10.14
N ASN A 112 -3.27 -17.90 -10.22
CA ASN A 112 -3.86 -17.18 -11.35
C ASN A 112 -3.84 -15.67 -11.13
N THR A 113 -3.94 -15.22 -9.89
CA THR A 113 -3.99 -13.79 -9.54
C THR A 113 -2.66 -13.27 -8.99
N LEU A 114 -1.79 -14.15 -8.49
CA LEU A 114 -0.55 -13.86 -7.76
C LEU A 114 -0.77 -13.10 -6.44
N ASN A 115 -2.02 -12.93 -6.04
CA ASN A 115 -2.40 -12.27 -4.80
C ASN A 115 -2.68 -13.29 -3.70
N ILE A 116 -2.75 -12.81 -2.47
CA ILE A 116 -3.06 -13.62 -1.30
C ILE A 116 -4.31 -14.49 -1.52
N ASP A 117 -4.22 -15.80 -1.24
CA ASP A 117 -5.37 -16.71 -1.37
C ASP A 117 -6.26 -16.62 -0.11
N PRO A 118 -7.53 -16.17 -0.22
CA PRO A 118 -8.45 -16.13 0.91
C PRO A 118 -8.66 -17.48 1.61
N LYS A 119 -8.52 -18.60 0.90
CA LYS A 119 -8.65 -19.93 1.48
C LYS A 119 -7.47 -20.25 2.41
N GLU A 120 -6.27 -19.84 2.03
CA GLU A 120 -5.09 -20.00 2.88
C GLU A 120 -5.12 -19.04 4.07
N VAL A 121 -5.67 -17.83 3.88
CA VAL A 121 -5.93 -16.89 4.97
C VAL A 121 -6.83 -17.52 6.04
N ILE A 122 -7.95 -18.12 5.65
CA ILE A 122 -8.89 -18.77 6.59
C ILE A 122 -8.20 -19.87 7.41
N LYS A 123 -7.30 -20.64 6.80
CA LYS A 123 -6.57 -21.72 7.50
C LYS A 123 -5.54 -21.17 8.51
N ALA A 124 -4.99 -20.00 8.24
CA ALA A 124 -3.95 -19.39 9.06
C ALA A 124 -4.50 -18.59 10.26
N ILE A 125 -5.76 -18.18 10.23
CA ILE A 125 -6.38 -17.38 11.29
C ILE A 125 -6.43 -18.15 12.61
N ASN A 126 -6.00 -17.47 13.68
CA ASN A 126 -6.09 -17.94 15.05
C ASN A 126 -6.32 -16.76 16.01
N GLN A 127 -6.39 -17.02 17.32
CA GLN A 127 -6.66 -15.99 18.34
C GLN A 127 -5.63 -14.85 18.41
N LYS A 128 -4.41 -15.04 17.88
CA LYS A 128 -3.35 -14.03 17.81
C LYS A 128 -3.37 -13.20 16.55
N THR A 129 -4.15 -13.60 15.56
CA THR A 129 -4.26 -12.89 14.30
C THR A 129 -5.03 -11.59 14.51
N LYS A 130 -4.40 -10.44 14.24
CA LYS A 130 -4.98 -9.11 14.43
C LYS A 130 -5.08 -8.31 13.15
N LEU A 131 -4.27 -8.65 12.15
CA LEU A 131 -4.13 -7.87 10.93
C LEU A 131 -3.95 -8.79 9.72
N ILE A 132 -4.57 -8.43 8.61
CA ILE A 132 -4.23 -8.90 7.27
C ILE A 132 -3.65 -7.72 6.51
N PHE A 133 -2.44 -7.88 6.00
CA PHE A 133 -1.79 -6.92 5.14
C PHE A 133 -1.79 -7.46 3.71
N ALA A 134 -2.85 -7.18 2.99
CA ALA A 134 -3.01 -7.61 1.60
C ALA A 134 -2.13 -6.77 0.67
N VAL A 135 -1.69 -7.36 -0.42
CA VAL A 135 -0.93 -6.68 -1.49
C VAL A 135 -1.73 -6.80 -2.77
N ASN A 136 -1.95 -5.69 -3.45
CA ASN A 136 -2.51 -5.69 -4.79
C ASN A 136 -1.34 -5.71 -5.79
N LEU A 137 -0.98 -6.90 -6.28
CA LEU A 137 0.27 -7.11 -7.00
C LEU A 137 0.11 -6.82 -8.48
N LEU A 138 1.07 -6.09 -9.08
CA LEU A 138 1.21 -5.85 -10.52
C LEU A 138 -0.06 -5.29 -11.21
N GLY A 139 -0.83 -4.47 -10.52
CA GLY A 139 -2.06 -3.89 -11.05
C GLY A 139 -3.28 -4.79 -10.90
N ASN A 140 -3.13 -5.99 -10.32
CA ASN A 140 -4.21 -6.93 -10.14
C ASN A 140 -4.77 -6.85 -8.71
N PRO A 141 -6.07 -6.57 -8.53
CA PRO A 141 -6.67 -6.52 -7.20
C PRO A 141 -6.67 -7.88 -6.50
N SER A 142 -6.41 -7.88 -5.19
CA SER A 142 -6.74 -9.01 -4.32
C SER A 142 -8.25 -9.22 -4.27
N ASP A 143 -8.71 -10.40 -3.84
CA ASP A 143 -10.14 -10.64 -3.59
C ASP A 143 -10.58 -9.91 -2.31
N LEU A 144 -10.76 -8.60 -2.47
CA LEU A 144 -10.99 -7.68 -1.35
C LEU A 144 -12.34 -7.88 -0.67
N GLU A 145 -13.34 -8.39 -1.40
CA GLU A 145 -14.65 -8.69 -0.81
C GLU A 145 -14.57 -9.88 0.15
N ASP A 146 -13.94 -10.98 -0.29
CA ASP A 146 -13.71 -12.15 0.56
C ASP A 146 -12.82 -11.80 1.75
N LEU A 147 -11.72 -11.06 1.55
CA LEU A 147 -10.84 -10.64 2.63
C LEU A 147 -11.58 -9.76 3.65
N LYS A 148 -12.41 -8.81 3.21
CA LYS A 148 -13.24 -7.98 4.11
C LYS A 148 -14.25 -8.80 4.89
N SER A 149 -14.89 -9.77 4.24
CA SER A 149 -15.83 -10.68 4.89
C SER A 149 -15.13 -11.51 5.97
N ILE A 150 -13.96 -12.05 5.67
CA ILE A 150 -13.12 -12.80 6.62
C ILE A 150 -12.72 -11.92 7.80
N CYS A 151 -12.23 -10.72 7.53
CA CYS A 151 -11.82 -9.76 8.54
C CYS A 151 -12.97 -9.39 9.47
N LYS A 152 -14.13 -9.05 8.91
CA LYS A 152 -15.33 -8.70 9.69
C LYS A 152 -15.80 -9.84 10.60
N LYS A 153 -15.78 -11.09 10.09
CA LYS A 153 -16.20 -12.26 10.85
C LYS A 153 -15.29 -12.57 12.04
N ASN A 154 -13.99 -12.25 11.92
CA ASN A 154 -12.98 -12.61 12.90
C ASN A 154 -12.44 -11.41 13.70
N GLU A 155 -13.02 -10.22 13.51
CA GLU A 155 -12.59 -8.96 14.16
C GLU A 155 -11.11 -8.63 13.88
N ILE A 156 -10.69 -8.87 12.63
CA ILE A 156 -9.32 -8.64 12.13
C ILE A 156 -9.32 -7.36 11.28
N ILE A 157 -8.25 -6.57 11.38
CA ILE A 157 -8.04 -5.37 10.57
C ILE A 157 -7.54 -5.78 9.18
N LEU A 158 -8.02 -5.10 8.13
CA LEU A 158 -7.48 -5.21 6.77
C LEU A 158 -6.80 -3.90 6.38
N ILE A 159 -5.55 -3.98 5.95
CA ILE A 159 -4.83 -2.90 5.28
C ILE A 159 -4.28 -3.39 3.93
N GLU A 160 -3.99 -2.44 3.03
CA GLU A 160 -3.58 -2.75 1.67
C GLU A 160 -2.23 -2.13 1.33
N ASP A 161 -1.29 -2.92 0.82
CA ASP A 161 -0.15 -2.42 0.07
C ASP A 161 -0.57 -2.30 -1.40
N ASN A 162 -0.77 -1.06 -1.85
CA ASN A 162 -1.20 -0.75 -3.22
C ASN A 162 -0.09 -0.07 -4.04
N CYS A 163 1.16 -0.22 -3.62
CA CYS A 163 2.30 0.45 -4.27
C CYS A 163 2.44 0.09 -5.76
N GLU A 164 2.03 -1.11 -6.16
CA GLU A 164 2.13 -1.58 -7.54
C GLU A 164 0.81 -1.47 -8.33
N SER A 165 -0.25 -0.90 -7.75
CA SER A 165 -1.59 -0.96 -8.32
C SER A 165 -2.34 0.37 -8.29
N LEU A 166 -1.60 1.48 -8.53
CA LEU A 166 -2.20 2.80 -8.61
C LEU A 166 -3.29 2.85 -9.69
N GLY A 167 -4.50 3.22 -9.30
CA GLY A 167 -5.64 3.34 -10.21
C GLY A 167 -6.36 2.03 -10.52
N ALA A 168 -5.87 0.88 -10.06
CA ALA A 168 -6.58 -0.38 -10.17
C ALA A 168 -7.90 -0.33 -9.38
N LYS A 169 -8.89 -1.08 -9.85
CA LYS A 169 -10.21 -1.15 -9.20
C LYS A 169 -10.61 -2.60 -8.95
N TYR A 170 -11.19 -2.80 -7.79
CA TYR A 170 -11.95 -3.98 -7.45
C TYR A 170 -13.44 -3.60 -7.47
N HIS A 171 -14.17 -4.10 -8.47
CA HIS A 171 -15.49 -3.57 -8.87
C HIS A 171 -15.40 -2.05 -9.10
N ASP A 172 -16.23 -1.26 -8.43
CA ASP A 172 -16.30 0.19 -8.58
C ASP A 172 -15.40 0.97 -7.61
N ARG A 173 -14.66 0.28 -6.74
CA ARG A 173 -13.78 0.90 -5.73
C ARG A 173 -12.32 0.80 -6.12
N TYR A 174 -11.58 1.86 -5.92
CA TYR A 174 -10.13 1.82 -6.09
C TYR A 174 -9.48 0.91 -5.04
N THR A 175 -8.54 0.07 -5.48
CA THR A 175 -7.65 -0.66 -4.56
C THR A 175 -6.83 0.32 -3.72
N GLY A 176 -6.45 -0.10 -2.52
CA GLY A 176 -5.83 0.79 -1.52
C GLY A 176 -6.83 1.62 -0.73
N THR A 177 -8.15 1.53 -1.05
CA THR A 177 -9.22 2.20 -0.31
C THR A 177 -10.30 1.23 0.17
N CYS A 178 -10.09 -0.05 0.01
CA CYS A 178 -11.05 -1.07 0.41
C CYS A 178 -10.84 -1.52 1.85
N GLY A 179 -9.61 -1.56 2.34
CA GLY A 179 -9.26 -1.78 3.73
C GLY A 179 -9.41 -0.53 4.60
N LEU A 180 -8.89 -0.59 5.82
CA LEU A 180 -8.83 0.55 6.75
C LEU A 180 -7.89 1.63 6.26
N MET A 181 -6.74 1.24 5.72
CA MET A 181 -5.72 2.11 5.14
C MET A 181 -5.08 1.41 3.94
N GLY A 182 -4.54 2.22 3.00
CA GLY A 182 -3.75 1.73 1.89
C GLY A 182 -2.52 2.58 1.63
N SER A 183 -1.42 1.94 1.26
CA SER A 183 -0.20 2.61 0.84
C SER A 183 -0.11 2.70 -0.67
N PHE A 184 0.51 3.77 -1.14
CA PHE A 184 0.81 4.00 -2.54
C PHE A 184 2.27 4.42 -2.70
N SER A 185 2.85 4.20 -3.87
CA SER A 185 4.23 4.56 -4.13
C SER A 185 4.38 5.24 -5.49
N PHE A 186 5.24 6.24 -5.51
CA PHE A 186 5.65 6.98 -6.70
C PHE A 186 7.13 6.74 -7.02
N PHE A 187 7.62 5.56 -6.67
CA PHE A 187 8.98 5.13 -7.01
C PHE A 187 9.17 5.08 -8.52
N PHE A 188 10.38 5.28 -9.00
CA PHE A 188 10.70 5.47 -10.43
C PHE A 188 10.22 4.33 -11.36
N SER A 189 9.94 3.14 -10.86
CA SER A 189 9.45 2.00 -11.64
C SER A 189 7.93 1.83 -11.60
N HIS A 190 7.20 2.67 -10.85
CA HIS A 190 5.74 2.59 -10.76
C HIS A 190 5.05 3.40 -11.87
N HIS A 191 3.71 3.34 -11.90
CA HIS A 191 2.86 3.95 -12.94
C HIS A 191 3.03 5.47 -13.03
N MET A 192 3.18 6.13 -11.90
CA MET A 192 3.55 7.54 -11.77
C MET A 192 4.78 7.63 -10.90
N GLN A 193 5.71 8.49 -11.28
CA GLN A 193 6.98 8.61 -10.58
C GLN A 193 7.25 10.05 -10.18
N THR A 194 7.87 10.20 -9.02
CA THR A 194 8.43 11.45 -8.54
C THR A 194 9.93 11.33 -8.35
N MET A 195 10.61 12.45 -8.10
CA MET A 195 12.05 12.44 -7.77
C MET A 195 12.30 11.80 -6.41
#